data_8c27788dcec20f636cc45ea7091c7bbc
#
_entry.id   8c27788dcec20f636cc45ea7091c7bbc
#
_cell.length_a   1.000
_cell.length_b   1.000
_cell.length_c   1.000
_cell.angle_alpha   90.00
_cell.angle_beta   90.00
_cell.angle_gamma   90.00
#
_symmetry.space_group_name_H-M   'P 1'
#
loop_
_entity.id
_entity.type
_entity.pdbx_description
1 polymer ?
#
loop_
_entity_poly.entity_id
_entity_poly.type
_entity_poly.pdbx_seq_one_letter_code
_entity_poly.pdbx_strand_id
1 'polypeptide(L)'
;MRLYAGAARIDYAPGEPTYVMHADATDRVSQTPSPVRAQLEPSVRILDKPWFEGAALELRRAFVVKVVRINVFEAVSAHLKAGSWSQDEAQGTRDGLSRLLGAVPGARGDVSKADLHVIDLLLSEAPDEGQLKAALDARRRFASPGAILTAKPAHVLGRDAPIRFMAAAAAQSARDRIAKRRGGN
;
A
#
# COMPACT_ATOMS: atom_id res chain seq x y z
N MET A 1 -12.23 2.10 -9.89
CA MET A 1 -12.51 2.61 -8.53
C MET A 1 -13.95 3.10 -8.32
N ARG A 2 -14.58 3.81 -9.26
CA ARG A 2 -16.00 4.21 -9.17
C ARG A 2 -16.96 3.04 -8.90
N LEU A 3 -16.73 1.89 -9.54
CA LEU A 3 -17.54 0.68 -9.34
C LEU A 3 -17.55 0.21 -7.89
N TYR A 4 -16.40 0.26 -7.22
CA TYR A 4 -16.27 -0.17 -5.83
C TYR A 4 -16.91 0.82 -4.83
N ALA A 5 -16.87 2.12 -5.14
CA ALA A 5 -17.45 3.15 -4.28
C ALA A 5 -18.99 3.13 -4.28
N GLY A 6 -19.61 2.65 -5.38
CA GLY A 6 -21.07 2.54 -5.51
C GLY A 6 -21.65 1.14 -5.21
N ALA A 7 -20.80 0.16 -4.93
CA ALA A 7 -21.26 -1.20 -4.69
C ALA A 7 -21.75 -1.38 -3.26
N ALA A 8 -22.97 -1.91 -3.08
CA ALA A 8 -23.52 -2.29 -1.79
C ALA A 8 -22.76 -3.49 -1.17
N ARG A 9 -22.22 -4.36 -2.02
CA ARG A 9 -21.45 -5.53 -1.62
C ARG A 9 -20.39 -5.84 -2.69
N ILE A 10 -19.21 -6.26 -2.25
CA ILE A 10 -18.15 -6.75 -3.10
C ILE A 10 -17.78 -8.14 -2.60
N ASP A 11 -18.01 -9.14 -3.43
CA ASP A 11 -17.64 -10.53 -3.14
C ASP A 11 -16.35 -10.89 -3.90
N TYR A 12 -15.51 -11.66 -3.23
CA TYR A 12 -14.37 -12.33 -3.82
C TYR A 12 -14.73 -13.80 -4.04
N ALA A 13 -14.72 -14.24 -5.28
CA ALA A 13 -14.90 -15.64 -5.63
C ALA A 13 -13.52 -16.33 -5.66
N PRO A 14 -13.16 -17.15 -4.66
CA PRO A 14 -11.97 -17.95 -4.74
C PRO A 14 -12.16 -19.02 -5.80
N GLY A 15 -11.22 -19.14 -6.71
CA GLY A 15 -11.23 -20.12 -7.78
C GLY A 15 -9.84 -20.36 -8.31
N GLU A 16 -9.72 -21.07 -9.41
CA GLU A 16 -8.46 -21.20 -10.11
C GLU A 16 -7.99 -19.80 -10.60
N PRO A 17 -6.67 -19.54 -10.58
CA PRO A 17 -6.15 -18.25 -11.02
C PRO A 17 -6.54 -18.02 -12.48
N THR A 18 -7.25 -16.92 -12.73
CA THR A 18 -7.64 -16.48 -14.08
C THR A 18 -6.51 -15.85 -14.87
N TYR A 19 -5.37 -15.60 -14.19
CA TYR A 19 -4.19 -14.99 -14.77
C TYR A 19 -2.92 -15.58 -14.17
N VAL A 20 -2.06 -16.12 -15.03
CA VAL A 20 -0.75 -16.64 -14.65
C VAL A 20 0.33 -15.70 -15.18
N MET A 21 1.11 -15.11 -14.28
CA MET A 21 2.30 -14.33 -14.65
C MET A 21 3.49 -15.25 -14.84
N HIS A 22 3.99 -15.36 -16.08
CA HIS A 22 5.24 -16.04 -16.35
C HIS A 22 6.43 -15.15 -15.99
N ALA A 23 7.30 -15.60 -15.10
CA ALA A 23 8.45 -14.82 -14.60
C ALA A 23 9.65 -14.85 -15.57
N ASP A 24 9.60 -15.68 -16.60
CA ASP A 24 10.67 -15.95 -17.57
C ASP A 24 10.73 -15.00 -18.79
N ALA A 25 9.71 -14.14 -18.96
CA ALA A 25 9.74 -13.15 -20.02
C ALA A 25 10.78 -12.06 -19.72
N THR A 26 11.80 -11.96 -20.56
CA THR A 26 12.94 -11.03 -20.41
C THR A 26 12.65 -9.62 -20.93
N ASP A 27 11.59 -9.45 -21.71
CA ASP A 27 11.20 -8.21 -22.40
C ASP A 27 10.03 -7.46 -21.73
N ARG A 28 9.74 -7.76 -20.47
CA ARG A 28 8.61 -7.13 -19.77
C ARG A 28 8.86 -5.65 -19.58
N VAL A 29 7.93 -4.83 -20.04
CA VAL A 29 7.87 -3.38 -19.75
C VAL A 29 7.90 -3.10 -18.24
N SER A 30 7.35 -4.02 -17.43
CA SER A 30 7.34 -3.92 -15.97
C SER A 30 8.71 -4.15 -15.29
N GLN A 31 9.75 -4.56 -16.03
CA GLN A 31 11.11 -4.72 -15.49
C GLN A 31 11.85 -3.40 -15.35
N THR A 32 11.49 -2.41 -16.16
CA THR A 32 12.06 -1.06 -16.06
C THR A 32 11.12 -0.20 -15.21
N PRO A 33 11.56 0.34 -14.07
CA PRO A 33 10.73 1.22 -13.27
C PRO A 33 10.35 2.47 -14.07
N SER A 34 9.05 2.75 -14.16
CA SER A 34 8.60 4.04 -14.69
C SER A 34 8.81 5.13 -13.63
N PRO A 35 9.00 6.40 -14.00
CA PRO A 35 9.14 7.50 -13.05
C PRO A 35 8.03 7.48 -12.00
N VAL A 36 8.39 7.64 -10.71
CA VAL A 36 7.42 7.57 -9.61
C VAL A 36 6.28 8.58 -9.81
N ARG A 37 6.60 9.79 -10.28
CA ARG A 37 5.60 10.82 -10.59
C ARG A 37 4.55 10.30 -11.59
N ALA A 38 4.97 9.64 -12.66
CA ALA A 38 4.05 9.08 -13.67
C ALA A 38 3.18 7.95 -13.10
N GLN A 39 3.75 7.11 -12.23
CA GLN A 39 2.99 6.04 -11.56
C GLN A 39 1.94 6.58 -10.58
N LEU A 40 2.20 7.71 -9.91
CA LEU A 40 1.28 8.30 -8.93
C LEU A 40 0.23 9.21 -9.57
N GLU A 41 0.49 9.74 -10.76
CA GLU A 41 -0.39 10.70 -11.43
C GLU A 41 -1.86 10.24 -11.51
N PRO A 42 -2.20 9.00 -11.91
CA PRO A 42 -3.58 8.54 -11.94
C PRO A 42 -4.26 8.60 -10.57
N SER A 43 -3.52 8.29 -9.49
CA SER A 43 -4.04 8.33 -8.13
C SER A 43 -4.21 9.76 -7.62
N VAL A 44 -3.28 10.65 -7.95
CA VAL A 44 -3.35 12.07 -7.62
C VAL A 44 -4.52 12.74 -8.34
N ARG A 45 -4.75 12.44 -9.61
CA ARG A 45 -5.91 12.96 -10.37
C ARG A 45 -7.27 12.53 -9.78
N ILE A 46 -7.33 11.41 -9.06
CA ILE A 46 -8.56 10.98 -8.38
C ILE A 46 -8.93 11.94 -7.25
N LEU A 47 -7.95 12.54 -6.56
CA LEU A 47 -8.20 13.47 -5.47
C LEU A 47 -9.02 14.68 -5.90
N ASP A 48 -8.86 15.12 -7.16
CA ASP A 48 -9.51 16.29 -7.74
C ASP A 48 -10.91 15.97 -8.34
N LYS A 49 -11.39 14.74 -8.16
CA LYS A 49 -12.70 14.35 -8.73
C LYS A 49 -13.83 14.68 -7.75
N PRO A 50 -14.89 15.36 -8.19
CA PRO A 50 -16.01 15.71 -7.32
C PRO A 50 -16.62 14.52 -6.59
N TRP A 51 -16.69 13.35 -7.24
CA TRP A 51 -17.18 12.14 -6.59
C TRP A 51 -16.27 11.63 -5.47
N PHE A 52 -14.96 11.91 -5.54
CA PHE A 52 -14.02 11.53 -4.48
C PHE A 52 -14.12 12.49 -3.31
N GLU A 53 -14.24 13.79 -3.57
CA GLU A 53 -14.44 14.82 -2.56
C GLU A 53 -15.72 14.59 -1.76
N GLY A 54 -16.82 14.22 -2.44
CA GLY A 54 -18.11 13.89 -1.81
C GLY A 54 -18.16 12.48 -1.20
N ALA A 55 -17.14 11.66 -1.33
CA ALA A 55 -17.13 10.32 -0.75
C ALA A 55 -16.90 10.38 0.78
N ALA A 56 -17.39 9.35 1.50
CA ALA A 56 -17.16 9.21 2.93
C ALA A 56 -15.68 9.30 3.29
N LEU A 57 -15.35 9.96 4.40
CA LEU A 57 -13.98 10.22 4.83
C LEU A 57 -13.18 8.92 4.98
N GLU A 58 -13.81 7.87 5.48
CA GLU A 58 -13.22 6.54 5.65
C GLU A 58 -12.80 5.94 4.31
N LEU A 59 -13.64 6.08 3.27
CA LEU A 59 -13.31 5.62 1.92
C LEU A 59 -12.11 6.39 1.34
N ARG A 60 -12.09 7.70 1.54
CA ARG A 60 -10.97 8.55 1.10
C ARG A 60 -9.67 8.19 1.82
N ARG A 61 -9.73 7.94 3.13
CA ARG A 61 -8.58 7.47 3.92
C ARG A 61 -8.08 6.11 3.45
N ALA A 62 -8.97 5.14 3.29
CA ALA A 62 -8.62 3.81 2.79
C ALA A 62 -7.96 3.88 1.41
N PHE A 63 -8.45 4.75 0.52
CA PHE A 63 -7.83 4.99 -0.79
C PHE A 63 -6.40 5.50 -0.65
N VAL A 64 -6.17 6.58 0.14
CA VAL A 64 -4.84 7.17 0.31
C VAL A 64 -3.89 6.17 0.95
N VAL A 65 -4.31 5.48 2.01
CA VAL A 65 -3.50 4.44 2.68
C VAL A 65 -3.11 3.34 1.68
N LYS A 66 -4.05 2.87 0.86
CA LYS A 66 -3.77 1.87 -0.18
C LYS A 66 -2.76 2.38 -1.21
N VAL A 67 -2.95 3.59 -1.74
CA VAL A 67 -2.03 4.18 -2.73
C VAL A 67 -0.63 4.33 -2.14
N VAL A 68 -0.50 4.82 -0.92
CA VAL A 68 0.79 4.95 -0.26
C VAL A 68 1.46 3.59 -0.09
N ARG A 69 0.75 2.61 0.47
CA ARG A 69 1.34 1.31 0.81
C ARG A 69 1.67 0.44 -0.41
N ILE A 70 0.87 0.54 -1.46
CA ILE A 70 1.01 -0.31 -2.65
C ILE A 70 1.75 0.44 -3.77
N ASN A 71 1.28 1.64 -4.14
CA ASN A 71 1.86 2.31 -5.29
C ASN A 71 3.15 3.07 -4.95
N VAL A 72 3.14 3.91 -3.89
CA VAL A 72 4.34 4.68 -3.53
C VAL A 72 5.48 3.76 -3.11
N PHE A 73 5.25 2.90 -2.12
CA PHE A 73 6.33 2.07 -1.56
C PHE A 73 6.86 1.03 -2.54
N GLU A 74 6.01 0.46 -3.41
CA GLU A 74 6.49 -0.47 -4.42
C GLU A 74 7.26 0.24 -5.54
N ALA A 75 6.81 1.44 -5.97
CA ALA A 75 7.57 2.25 -6.93
C ALA A 75 8.96 2.61 -6.40
N VAL A 76 9.04 3.11 -5.16
CA VAL A 76 10.32 3.42 -4.50
C VAL A 76 11.19 2.16 -4.38
N SER A 77 10.62 1.03 -3.94
CA SER A 77 11.35 -0.24 -3.86
C SER A 77 11.89 -0.69 -5.20
N ALA A 78 11.13 -0.50 -6.29
CA ALA A 78 11.55 -0.87 -7.64
C ALA A 78 12.75 -0.04 -8.09
N HIS A 79 12.71 1.29 -7.88
CA HIS A 79 13.81 2.18 -8.21
C HIS A 79 15.08 1.89 -7.39
N LEU A 80 14.94 1.64 -6.08
CA LEU A 80 16.06 1.26 -5.22
C LEU A 80 16.70 -0.08 -5.64
N LYS A 81 15.89 -1.06 -6.04
CA LYS A 81 16.38 -2.36 -6.54
C LYS A 81 17.07 -2.24 -7.88
N ALA A 82 16.58 -1.37 -8.76
CA ALA A 82 17.15 -1.13 -10.08
C ALA A 82 18.38 -0.20 -10.04
N GLY A 83 18.72 0.38 -8.88
CA GLY A 83 19.78 1.40 -8.77
C GLY A 83 19.46 2.68 -9.55
N SER A 84 18.18 2.96 -9.78
CA SER A 84 17.68 4.13 -10.52
C SER A 84 17.01 5.17 -9.63
N TRP A 85 17.18 5.08 -8.31
CA TRP A 85 16.71 6.08 -7.37
C TRP A 85 17.56 7.35 -7.51
N SER A 86 16.93 8.45 -7.88
CA SER A 86 17.58 9.73 -8.12
C SER A 86 16.92 10.84 -7.28
N GLN A 87 17.54 12.02 -7.28
CA GLN A 87 16.95 13.19 -6.63
C GLN A 87 15.60 13.58 -7.26
N ASP A 88 15.45 13.42 -8.57
CA ASP A 88 14.18 13.68 -9.29
C ASP A 88 13.09 12.70 -8.85
N GLU A 89 13.44 11.41 -8.67
CA GLU A 89 12.51 10.41 -8.15
C GLU A 89 12.14 10.67 -6.69
N ALA A 90 13.10 11.10 -5.87
CA ALA A 90 12.84 11.49 -4.49
C ALA A 90 11.90 12.70 -4.42
N GLN A 91 12.13 13.72 -5.25
CA GLN A 91 11.27 14.90 -5.31
C GLN A 91 9.87 14.55 -5.84
N GLY A 92 9.78 13.80 -6.93
CA GLY A 92 8.50 13.35 -7.47
C GLY A 92 7.68 12.52 -6.46
N THR A 93 8.36 11.68 -5.68
CA THR A 93 7.75 10.90 -4.60
C THR A 93 7.25 11.81 -3.47
N ARG A 94 8.06 12.77 -3.04
CA ARG A 94 7.71 13.74 -1.99
C ARG A 94 6.49 14.55 -2.37
N ASP A 95 6.46 15.09 -3.60
CA ASP A 95 5.36 15.90 -4.11
C ASP A 95 4.05 15.08 -4.14
N GLY A 96 4.10 13.88 -4.72
CA GLY A 96 2.95 12.99 -4.80
C GLY A 96 2.44 12.55 -3.43
N LEU A 97 3.35 12.17 -2.54
CA LEU A 97 3.04 11.73 -1.18
C LEU A 97 2.45 12.88 -0.34
N SER A 98 3.04 14.07 -0.41
CA SER A 98 2.53 15.27 0.27
C SER A 98 1.11 15.59 -0.18
N ARG A 99 0.83 15.52 -1.49
CA ARG A 99 -0.50 15.77 -2.04
C ARG A 99 -1.52 14.72 -1.60
N LEU A 100 -1.15 13.43 -1.63
CA LEU A 100 -2.01 12.34 -1.17
C LEU A 100 -2.38 12.48 0.31
N LEU A 101 -1.39 12.70 1.17
CA LEU A 101 -1.61 12.84 2.62
C LEU A 101 -2.29 14.14 3.01
N GLY A 102 -2.02 15.24 2.29
CA GLY A 102 -2.64 16.54 2.52
C GLY A 102 -4.10 16.61 2.11
N ALA A 103 -4.50 15.85 1.08
CA ALA A 103 -5.87 15.86 0.57
C ALA A 103 -6.89 15.17 1.51
N VAL A 104 -6.44 14.29 2.43
CA VAL A 104 -7.34 13.50 3.26
C VAL A 104 -6.91 13.55 4.73
N PRO A 105 -7.60 14.35 5.57
CA PRO A 105 -7.26 14.48 6.98
C PRO A 105 -7.24 13.13 7.72
N GLY A 106 -6.18 12.90 8.48
CA GLY A 106 -6.03 11.71 9.32
C GLY A 106 -5.50 10.45 8.63
N ALA A 107 -5.36 10.42 7.29
CA ALA A 107 -4.83 9.26 6.57
C ALA A 107 -3.46 8.79 7.08
N ARG A 108 -2.59 9.73 7.50
CA ARG A 108 -1.29 9.42 8.11
C ARG A 108 -1.39 8.67 9.46
N GLY A 109 -2.52 8.82 10.17
CA GLY A 109 -2.76 8.14 11.44
C GLY A 109 -3.20 6.68 11.30
N ASP A 110 -3.67 6.30 10.12
CA ASP A 110 -4.23 4.98 9.83
C ASP A 110 -3.17 3.98 9.32
N VAL A 111 -1.96 4.46 9.01
CA VAL A 111 -0.85 3.60 8.60
C VAL A 111 -0.16 2.96 9.82
N SER A 112 0.60 1.88 9.61
CA SER A 112 1.41 1.28 10.65
C SER A 112 2.58 2.19 11.08
N LYS A 113 3.17 1.95 12.24
CA LYS A 113 4.37 2.68 12.68
C LYS A 113 5.54 2.49 11.71
N ALA A 114 5.69 1.30 11.14
CA ALA A 114 6.72 1.02 10.15
C ALA A 114 6.44 1.77 8.83
N ASP A 115 5.18 1.81 8.37
CA ASP A 115 4.80 2.60 7.19
C ASP A 115 5.00 4.09 7.44
N LEU A 116 4.68 4.59 8.65
CA LEU A 116 4.89 6.00 9.01
C LEU A 116 6.38 6.37 8.95
N HIS A 117 7.26 5.50 9.43
CA HIS A 117 8.70 5.73 9.36
C HIS A 117 9.19 5.87 7.90
N VAL A 118 8.70 5.01 6.99
CA VAL A 118 8.99 5.17 5.54
C VAL A 118 8.47 6.49 5.00
N ILE A 119 7.24 6.87 5.37
CA ILE A 119 6.65 8.16 4.96
C ILE A 119 7.53 9.32 5.42
N ASP A 120 8.00 9.30 6.67
CA ASP A 120 8.83 10.37 7.24
C ASP A 120 10.17 10.50 6.51
N LEU A 121 10.80 9.37 6.17
CA LEU A 121 12.01 9.37 5.35
C LEU A 121 11.76 9.93 3.95
N LEU A 122 10.67 9.53 3.29
CA LEU A 122 10.33 10.02 1.95
C LEU A 122 9.97 11.51 1.91
N LEU A 123 9.47 12.06 3.01
CA LEU A 123 9.16 13.49 3.14
C LEU A 123 10.37 14.33 3.54
N SER A 124 11.48 13.73 3.96
CA SER A 124 12.72 14.45 4.26
C SER A 124 13.35 15.06 2.99
N GLU A 125 14.16 16.10 3.14
CA GLU A 125 14.79 16.79 2.00
C GLU A 125 15.78 15.90 1.26
N ALA A 126 16.53 15.08 1.99
CA ALA A 126 17.54 14.19 1.43
C ALA A 126 17.42 12.80 2.08
N PRO A 127 16.53 11.93 1.59
CA PRO A 127 16.40 10.61 2.15
C PRO A 127 17.64 9.76 1.85
N ASP A 128 18.24 9.21 2.90
CA ASP A 128 19.34 8.25 2.76
C ASP A 128 18.81 6.94 2.19
N GLU A 129 19.40 6.47 1.08
CA GLU A 129 18.95 5.26 0.37
C GLU A 129 19.05 4.01 1.25
N GLY A 130 20.12 3.90 2.07
CA GLY A 130 20.31 2.76 2.96
C GLY A 130 19.25 2.70 4.04
N GLN A 131 18.96 3.85 4.67
CA GLN A 131 17.88 3.96 5.65
C GLN A 131 16.52 3.68 5.04
N LEU A 132 16.25 4.20 3.85
CA LEU A 132 14.98 3.99 3.14
C LEU A 132 14.79 2.52 2.78
N LYS A 133 15.83 1.84 2.28
CA LYS A 133 15.81 0.40 2.00
C LYS A 133 15.57 -0.40 3.27
N ALA A 134 16.29 -0.10 4.35
CA ALA A 134 16.11 -0.78 5.63
C ALA A 134 14.69 -0.60 6.19
N ALA A 135 14.12 0.60 6.09
CA ALA A 135 12.75 0.88 6.52
C ALA A 135 11.71 0.13 5.69
N LEU A 136 11.88 0.08 4.36
CA LEU A 136 11.02 -0.68 3.45
C LEU A 136 11.09 -2.19 3.71
N ASP A 137 12.26 -2.72 4.05
CA ASP A 137 12.41 -4.13 4.42
C ASP A 137 11.80 -4.42 5.81
N ALA A 138 11.96 -3.49 6.77
CA ALA A 138 11.37 -3.63 8.10
C ALA A 138 9.84 -3.67 8.06
N ARG A 139 9.18 -2.85 7.22
CA ARG A 139 7.71 -2.87 7.07
C ARG A 139 7.17 -4.19 6.52
N ARG A 140 7.97 -4.94 5.76
CA ARG A 140 7.60 -6.26 5.19
C ARG A 140 7.67 -7.39 6.22
N ARG A 141 8.21 -7.15 7.42
CA ARG A 141 8.23 -8.12 8.52
C ARG A 141 6.87 -8.15 9.21
N PHE A 142 5.92 -8.89 8.63
CA PHE A 142 4.51 -8.91 9.02
C PHE A 142 4.24 -9.21 10.49
N ALA A 143 5.11 -9.88 11.21
CA ALA A 143 4.94 -10.21 12.63
C ALA A 143 5.53 -9.17 13.59
N SER A 144 6.15 -8.10 13.08
CA SER A 144 6.77 -7.08 13.93
C SER A 144 5.72 -6.14 14.53
N PRO A 145 5.85 -5.70 15.80
CA PRO A 145 4.94 -4.73 16.39
C PRO A 145 4.81 -3.44 15.58
N GLY A 146 5.91 -3.00 14.94
CA GLY A 146 5.92 -1.82 14.08
C GLY A 146 5.03 -1.95 12.84
N ALA A 147 4.90 -3.16 12.27
CA ALA A 147 4.06 -3.41 11.10
C ALA A 147 2.57 -3.58 11.48
N ILE A 148 2.28 -4.00 12.71
CA ILE A 148 0.92 -4.31 13.19
C ILE A 148 0.25 -3.10 13.83
N LEU A 149 0.99 -2.34 14.64
CA LEU A 149 0.45 -1.21 15.39
C LEU A 149 0.34 0.02 14.51
N THR A 150 -0.82 0.66 14.53
CA THR A 150 -1.00 1.96 13.89
C THR A 150 -0.21 3.05 14.60
N ALA A 151 0.10 4.13 13.88
CA ALA A 151 0.79 5.28 14.41
C ALA A 151 0.02 5.93 15.57
N LYS A 152 -1.32 5.98 15.47
CA LYS A 152 -2.21 6.45 16.55
C LYS A 152 -2.83 5.26 17.27
N PRO A 153 -2.62 5.11 18.60
CA PRO A 153 -3.19 4.01 19.39
C PRO A 153 -4.72 3.86 19.26
N ALA A 154 -5.43 5.00 19.18
CA ALA A 154 -6.88 5.01 18.99
C ALA A 154 -7.35 4.32 17.69
N HIS A 155 -6.48 4.22 16.69
CA HIS A 155 -6.80 3.62 15.39
C HIS A 155 -6.40 2.14 15.29
N VAL A 156 -5.79 1.54 16.34
CA VAL A 156 -5.33 0.12 16.32
C VAL A 156 -6.46 -0.85 16.00
N LEU A 157 -7.68 -0.57 16.46
CA LEU A 157 -8.86 -1.38 16.18
C LEU A 157 -9.76 -0.80 15.09
N GLY A 158 -9.32 0.27 14.43
CA GLY A 158 -10.03 0.89 13.33
C GLY A 158 -10.33 -0.11 12.19
N ARG A 159 -11.31 0.21 11.34
CA ARG A 159 -11.73 -0.65 10.22
C ARG A 159 -10.56 -1.05 9.32
N ASP A 160 -9.66 -0.11 9.05
CA ASP A 160 -8.53 -0.28 8.12
C ASP A 160 -7.20 -0.56 8.85
N ALA A 161 -7.26 -0.88 10.14
CA ALA A 161 -6.07 -1.17 10.96
C ALA A 161 -5.36 -2.46 10.49
N PRO A 162 -4.02 -2.45 10.36
CA PRO A 162 -3.23 -3.61 9.94
C PRO A 162 -3.53 -4.88 10.75
N ILE A 163 -3.77 -4.75 12.05
CA ILE A 163 -4.08 -5.88 12.93
C ILE A 163 -5.34 -6.65 12.51
N ARG A 164 -6.35 -5.96 11.99
CA ARG A 164 -7.60 -6.61 11.53
C ARG A 164 -7.38 -7.44 10.27
N PHE A 165 -6.61 -6.92 9.33
CA PHE A 165 -6.25 -7.67 8.11
C PHE A 165 -5.41 -8.89 8.43
N MET A 166 -4.46 -8.76 9.36
CA MET A 166 -3.64 -9.89 9.82
C MET A 166 -4.47 -10.95 10.56
N ALA A 167 -5.39 -10.53 11.42
CA ALA A 167 -6.29 -11.45 12.12
C ALA A 167 -7.21 -12.18 11.13
N ALA A 168 -7.76 -11.47 10.13
CA ALA A 168 -8.58 -12.07 9.07
C ALA A 168 -7.77 -13.08 8.23
N ALA A 169 -6.55 -12.73 7.82
CA ALA A 169 -5.67 -13.62 7.08
C ALA A 169 -5.28 -14.86 7.89
N ALA A 170 -4.97 -14.71 9.17
CA ALA A 170 -4.69 -15.83 10.07
C ALA A 170 -5.90 -16.75 10.25
N ALA A 171 -7.10 -16.18 10.44
CA ALA A 171 -8.34 -16.95 10.54
C ALA A 171 -8.63 -17.72 9.24
N GLN A 172 -8.44 -17.10 8.08
CA GLN A 172 -8.59 -17.77 6.79
C GLN A 172 -7.59 -18.92 6.64
N SER A 173 -6.31 -18.69 6.91
CA SER A 173 -5.27 -19.73 6.86
C SER A 173 -5.54 -20.90 7.82
N ALA A 174 -6.14 -20.63 8.97
CA ALA A 174 -6.56 -21.68 9.90
C ALA A 174 -7.73 -22.52 9.34
N ARG A 175 -8.73 -21.87 8.75
CA ARG A 175 -9.86 -22.55 8.09
C ARG A 175 -9.40 -23.44 6.94
N ASP A 176 -8.49 -22.94 6.09
CA ASP A 176 -7.96 -23.70 4.95
C ASP A 176 -7.18 -24.93 5.41
N ARG A 177 -6.40 -24.82 6.50
CA ARG A 177 -5.72 -25.98 7.12
C ARG A 177 -6.69 -27.02 7.63
N ILE A 178 -7.78 -26.59 8.27
CA ILE A 178 -8.83 -27.50 8.78
C ILE A 178 -9.54 -28.18 7.61
N ALA A 179 -9.89 -27.43 6.56
CA ALA A 179 -10.54 -27.96 5.37
C ALA A 179 -9.68 -29.03 4.67
N LYS A 180 -8.37 -28.75 4.49
CA LYS A 180 -7.41 -29.72 3.93
C LYS A 180 -7.30 -31.01 4.76
N ARG A 181 -7.35 -30.92 6.10
CA ARG A 181 -7.31 -32.10 6.98
C ARG A 181 -8.59 -32.94 6.89
N ARG A 182 -9.74 -32.30 6.62
CA ARG A 182 -11.04 -33.00 6.51
C ARG A 182 -11.31 -33.60 5.13
N GLY A 183 -10.72 -33.04 4.07
CA GLY A 183 -10.88 -33.53 2.70
C GLY A 183 -9.84 -34.56 2.25
N GLY A 184 -8.86 -34.89 3.10
CA GLY A 184 -7.79 -35.87 2.84
C GLY A 184 -8.00 -37.26 3.49
N ASN A 185 -9.25 -37.61 3.86
CA ASN A 185 -9.65 -38.96 4.31
C ASN A 185 -10.55 -39.60 3.26
#